data_54d45c77aa068b86eb67062883417d8f
#
_entry.id   54d45c77aa068b86eb67062883417d8f
#
_cell.length_a   1.000
_cell.length_b   1.000
_cell.length_c   1.000
_cell.angle_alpha   90.00
_cell.angle_beta   90.00
_cell.angle_gamma   90.00
#
_symmetry.space_group_name_H-M   'P 1'
#
loop_
_entity.id
_entity.type
_entity.pdbx_description
1 polymer ?
#
loop_
_entity_poly.entity_id
_entity_poly.type
_entity_poly.pdbx_seq_one_letter_code
_entity_poly.pdbx_strand_id
1 'polypeptide(L)'
;MENRIPLPTDNIYKFYALFGLLLAIFSAGATIYVNKSTNDLAFGITVEYETLKADPVRTVSQEARFQVLQKKLEIAKSNKNFYTICLGVIIGVGILMIGYGFKKWHTEVQPVQDEIARLSLQKLRQEVGEGESA
;
A
#
# COMPACT_ATOMS: atom_id res chain seq x y z
N MET A 1 -13.49 25.56 -24.65
CA MET A 1 -13.84 24.73 -23.48
C MET A 1 -12.60 23.93 -23.10
N GLU A 2 -11.87 24.42 -22.11
CA GLU A 2 -10.78 23.62 -21.55
C GLU A 2 -11.37 22.52 -20.70
N ASN A 3 -11.42 21.30 -21.23
CA ASN A 3 -11.68 20.10 -20.46
C ASN A 3 -10.46 19.84 -19.54
N ARG A 4 -10.37 20.60 -18.46
CA ARG A 4 -9.45 20.24 -17.36
C ARG A 4 -10.10 19.05 -16.65
N ILE A 5 -9.57 17.87 -16.97
CA ILE A 5 -9.80 16.70 -16.11
C ILE A 5 -9.30 17.12 -14.73
N PRO A 6 -10.16 17.20 -13.71
CA PRO A 6 -9.69 17.54 -12.36
C PRO A 6 -8.76 16.43 -11.90
N LEU A 7 -7.46 16.65 -12.07
CA LEU A 7 -6.46 15.77 -11.51
C LEU A 7 -6.64 15.78 -9.97
N PRO A 8 -6.57 14.63 -9.31
CA PRO A 8 -6.70 14.55 -7.85
C PRO A 8 -5.63 15.33 -7.09
N THR A 9 -4.72 15.98 -7.80
CA THR A 9 -3.66 16.86 -7.29
C THR A 9 -4.11 18.30 -7.03
N ASP A 10 -5.31 18.71 -7.44
CA ASP A 10 -5.85 20.05 -7.16
C ASP A 10 -6.00 20.36 -5.67
N ASN A 11 -5.93 19.33 -4.84
CA ASN A 11 -6.00 19.46 -3.41
C ASN A 11 -5.01 18.52 -2.74
N ILE A 12 -4.07 19.08 -2.01
CA ILE A 12 -3.01 18.34 -1.33
C ILE A 12 -3.56 17.25 -0.39
N TYR A 13 -4.72 17.46 0.22
CA TYR A 13 -5.34 16.49 1.12
C TYR A 13 -5.91 15.28 0.40
N LYS A 14 -6.47 15.46 -0.79
CA LYS A 14 -6.86 14.35 -1.67
C LYS A 14 -5.64 13.55 -2.12
N PHE A 15 -4.54 14.26 -2.44
CA PHE A 15 -3.28 13.63 -2.78
C PHE A 15 -2.77 12.74 -1.65
N TYR A 16 -2.76 13.22 -0.40
CA TYR A 16 -2.37 12.41 0.75
C TYR A 16 -3.24 11.17 0.90
N ALA A 17 -4.55 11.28 0.76
CA ALA A 17 -5.45 10.14 0.85
C ALA A 17 -5.20 9.11 -0.25
N LEU A 18 -5.06 9.55 -1.50
CA LEU A 18 -4.78 8.66 -2.65
C LEU A 18 -3.40 8.01 -2.55
N PHE A 19 -2.38 8.78 -2.19
CA PHE A 19 -1.02 8.26 -2.04
C PHE A 19 -0.93 7.27 -0.89
N GLY A 20 -1.59 7.55 0.23
CA GLY A 20 -1.70 6.61 1.35
C GLY A 20 -2.39 5.31 0.95
N LEU A 21 -3.46 5.38 0.15
CA LEU A 21 -4.15 4.20 -0.39
C LEU A 21 -3.23 3.38 -1.31
N LEU A 22 -2.48 4.05 -2.19
CA LEU A 22 -1.51 3.40 -3.07
C LEU A 22 -0.44 2.66 -2.26
N LEU A 23 0.13 3.31 -1.23
CA LEU A 23 1.10 2.69 -0.33
C LEU A 23 0.52 1.47 0.37
N ALA A 24 -0.71 1.54 0.87
CA ALA A 24 -1.37 0.43 1.55
C ALA A 24 -1.58 -0.77 0.62
N ILE A 25 -2.11 -0.54 -0.59
CA ILE A 25 -2.33 -1.59 -1.60
C ILE A 25 -1.01 -2.22 -2.03
N PHE A 26 -0.01 -1.40 -2.36
CA PHE A 26 1.32 -1.88 -2.75
C PHE A 26 1.95 -2.75 -1.65
N SER A 27 1.92 -2.28 -0.41
CA SER A 27 2.52 -3.01 0.70
C SER A 27 1.77 -4.30 1.03
N ALA A 28 0.44 -4.32 0.90
CA ALA A 28 -0.34 -5.55 1.05
C ALA A 28 0.03 -6.58 -0.04
N GLY A 29 0.10 -6.16 -1.29
CA GLY A 29 0.54 -7.02 -2.40
C GLY A 29 1.97 -7.54 -2.23
N ALA A 30 2.89 -6.66 -1.82
CA ALA A 30 4.27 -7.04 -1.54
C ALA A 30 4.37 -8.04 -0.37
N THR A 31 3.56 -7.88 0.67
CA THR A 31 3.51 -8.84 1.80
C THR A 31 3.06 -10.22 1.34
N ILE A 32 2.03 -10.31 0.52
CA ILE A 32 1.57 -11.59 -0.07
C ILE A 32 2.69 -12.22 -0.90
N TYR A 33 3.35 -11.43 -1.74
CA TYR A 33 4.46 -11.90 -2.58
C TYR A 33 5.63 -12.44 -1.75
N VAL A 34 6.08 -11.71 -0.72
CA VAL A 34 7.17 -12.14 0.17
C VAL A 34 6.80 -13.43 0.90
N ASN A 35 5.58 -13.52 1.43
CA ASN A 35 5.11 -14.74 2.09
C ASN A 35 5.09 -15.94 1.15
N LYS A 36 4.53 -15.77 -0.05
CA LYS A 36 4.48 -16.84 -1.06
C LYS A 36 5.88 -17.29 -1.47
N SER A 37 6.75 -16.36 -1.84
CA SER A 37 8.11 -16.65 -2.27
C SER A 37 8.93 -17.40 -1.19
N THR A 38 8.80 -16.97 0.08
CA THR A 38 9.49 -17.64 1.19
C THR A 38 8.94 -19.04 1.44
N ASN A 39 7.61 -19.20 1.38
CA ASN A 39 6.98 -20.51 1.58
C ASN A 39 7.35 -21.49 0.44
N ASP A 40 7.32 -21.03 -0.81
CA ASP A 40 7.69 -21.85 -1.97
C ASP A 40 9.15 -22.33 -1.84
N LEU A 41 10.06 -21.46 -1.43
CA LEU A 41 11.45 -21.82 -1.18
C LEU A 41 11.56 -22.82 -0.01
N ALA A 42 10.88 -22.56 1.11
CA ALA A 42 10.93 -23.43 2.28
C ALA A 42 10.39 -24.84 1.94
N PHE A 43 9.22 -24.92 1.31
CA PHE A 43 8.63 -26.20 0.93
C PHE A 43 9.46 -26.94 -0.13
N GLY A 44 10.07 -26.22 -1.08
CA GLY A 44 10.93 -26.82 -2.11
C GLY A 44 12.18 -27.51 -1.56
N ILE A 45 12.67 -27.10 -0.40
CA ILE A 45 13.90 -27.66 0.18
C ILE A 45 13.69 -28.48 1.46
N THR A 46 12.49 -28.44 2.05
CA THR A 46 12.23 -29.07 3.36
C THR A 46 12.44 -30.58 3.32
N VAL A 47 11.99 -31.26 2.28
CA VAL A 47 12.12 -32.73 2.18
C VAL A 47 13.61 -33.13 2.17
N GLU A 48 14.43 -32.48 1.33
CA GLU A 48 15.86 -32.74 1.26
C GLU A 48 16.57 -32.39 2.58
N TYR A 49 16.21 -31.26 3.19
CA TYR A 49 16.75 -30.81 4.47
C TYR A 49 16.46 -31.82 5.60
N GLU A 50 15.22 -32.27 5.74
CA GLU A 50 14.83 -33.25 6.78
C GLU A 50 15.44 -34.64 6.51
N THR A 51 15.56 -35.05 5.26
CA THR A 51 16.25 -36.32 4.89
C THR A 51 17.71 -36.27 5.29
N LEU A 52 18.44 -35.21 4.97
CA LEU A 52 19.82 -35.03 5.36
C LEU A 52 20.00 -34.88 6.87
N LYS A 53 19.06 -34.25 7.53
CA LYS A 53 19.07 -34.07 8.99
C LYS A 53 18.90 -35.40 9.73
N ALA A 54 18.07 -36.29 9.22
CA ALA A 54 17.81 -37.60 9.82
C ALA A 54 18.96 -38.60 9.60
N ASP A 55 19.86 -38.36 8.66
CA ASP A 55 20.99 -39.28 8.38
C ASP A 55 22.11 -39.08 9.42
N PRO A 56 22.41 -40.09 10.25
CA PRO A 56 23.45 -39.98 11.27
C PRO A 56 24.87 -40.02 10.71
N VAL A 57 25.07 -40.52 9.49
CA VAL A 57 26.39 -40.70 8.87
C VAL A 57 26.42 -40.05 7.49
N ARG A 58 26.64 -38.75 7.48
CA ARG A 58 26.72 -37.98 6.26
C ARG A 58 28.11 -38.04 5.64
N THR A 59 28.17 -38.15 4.30
CA THR A 59 29.40 -37.90 3.56
C THR A 59 29.76 -36.39 3.61
N VAL A 60 31.00 -36.06 3.30
CA VAL A 60 31.46 -34.65 3.23
C VAL A 60 30.61 -33.82 2.29
N SER A 61 30.18 -34.38 1.16
CA SER A 61 29.28 -33.70 0.22
C SER A 61 27.88 -33.47 0.78
N GLN A 62 27.34 -34.48 1.48
CA GLN A 62 26.03 -34.37 2.12
C GLN A 62 26.04 -33.36 3.28
N GLU A 63 27.10 -33.29 4.05
CA GLU A 63 27.26 -32.31 5.10
C GLU A 63 27.33 -30.87 4.55
N ALA A 64 28.10 -30.67 3.48
CA ALA A 64 28.15 -29.38 2.80
C ALA A 64 26.75 -28.98 2.25
N ARG A 65 26.03 -29.93 1.67
CA ARG A 65 24.66 -29.71 1.18
C ARG A 65 23.69 -29.34 2.29
N PHE A 66 23.76 -30.05 3.41
CA PHE A 66 22.93 -29.78 4.59
C PHE A 66 23.18 -28.36 5.12
N GLN A 67 24.42 -27.94 5.26
CA GLN A 67 24.76 -26.59 5.71
C GLN A 67 24.25 -25.51 4.76
N VAL A 68 24.32 -25.72 3.45
CA VAL A 68 23.77 -24.79 2.45
C VAL A 68 22.25 -24.67 2.58
N LEU A 69 21.53 -25.79 2.74
CA LEU A 69 20.07 -25.76 2.90
C LEU A 69 19.65 -25.09 4.20
N GLN A 70 20.37 -25.38 5.30
CA GLN A 70 20.15 -24.73 6.59
C GLN A 70 20.32 -23.21 6.47
N LYS A 71 21.40 -22.77 5.82
CA LYS A 71 21.69 -21.34 5.62
C LYS A 71 20.62 -20.66 4.76
N LYS A 72 20.15 -21.35 3.69
CA LYS A 72 19.05 -20.84 2.86
C LYS A 72 17.77 -20.63 3.65
N LEU A 73 17.39 -21.58 4.51
CA LEU A 73 16.20 -21.44 5.35
C LEU A 73 16.35 -20.30 6.37
N GLU A 74 17.50 -20.19 7.00
CA GLU A 74 17.79 -19.12 7.96
C GLU A 74 17.69 -17.74 7.31
N ILE A 75 18.32 -17.55 6.14
CA ILE A 75 18.30 -16.30 5.39
C ILE A 75 16.86 -15.99 4.93
N ALA A 76 16.14 -16.98 4.40
CA ALA A 76 14.75 -16.79 3.96
C ALA A 76 13.83 -16.35 5.10
N LYS A 77 13.98 -16.96 6.28
CA LYS A 77 13.23 -16.58 7.49
C LYS A 77 13.58 -15.16 7.96
N SER A 78 14.87 -14.83 7.99
CA SER A 78 15.34 -13.50 8.38
C SER A 78 14.83 -12.42 7.43
N ASN A 79 14.96 -12.64 6.13
CA ASN A 79 14.46 -11.73 5.10
C ASN A 79 12.94 -11.55 5.18
N LYS A 80 12.18 -12.64 5.36
CA LYS A 80 10.73 -12.58 5.54
C LYS A 80 10.35 -11.67 6.71
N ASN A 81 10.97 -11.86 7.86
CA ASN A 81 10.71 -11.05 9.05
C ASN A 81 11.04 -9.57 8.79
N PHE A 82 12.19 -9.29 8.22
CA PHE A 82 12.61 -7.94 7.88
C PHE A 82 11.60 -7.24 6.94
N TYR A 83 11.27 -7.89 5.81
CA TYR A 83 10.32 -7.32 4.86
C TYR A 83 8.92 -7.16 5.44
N THR A 84 8.46 -8.11 6.25
CA THR A 84 7.14 -8.03 6.89
C THR A 84 7.05 -6.84 7.84
N ILE A 85 8.10 -6.58 8.62
CA ILE A 85 8.16 -5.42 9.52
C ILE A 85 8.18 -4.12 8.71
N CYS A 86 9.05 -4.01 7.70
CA CYS A 86 9.14 -2.81 6.87
C CYS A 86 7.82 -2.51 6.14
N LEU A 87 7.20 -3.53 5.55
CA LEU A 87 5.91 -3.38 4.84
C LEU A 87 4.78 -3.03 5.81
N GLY A 88 4.79 -3.59 7.03
CA GLY A 88 3.85 -3.23 8.08
C GLY A 88 3.94 -1.75 8.49
N VAL A 89 5.16 -1.22 8.60
CA VAL A 89 5.37 0.21 8.87
C VAL A 89 4.82 1.07 7.72
N ILE A 90 5.09 0.69 6.46
CA ILE A 90 4.58 1.43 5.29
C ILE A 90 3.06 1.41 5.23
N ILE A 91 2.41 0.27 5.53
CA ILE A 91 0.94 0.18 5.66
C ILE A 91 0.43 1.15 6.73
N GLY A 92 1.07 1.16 7.90
CA GLY A 92 0.72 2.07 9.00
C GLY A 92 0.78 3.54 8.57
N VAL A 93 1.87 3.94 7.91
CA VAL A 93 2.01 5.30 7.34
C VAL A 93 0.92 5.58 6.30
N GLY A 94 0.64 4.63 5.40
CA GLY A 94 -0.42 4.76 4.40
C GLY A 94 -1.79 5.00 5.03
N ILE A 95 -2.15 4.25 6.07
CA ILE A 95 -3.42 4.42 6.81
C ILE A 95 -3.50 5.81 7.48
N LEU A 96 -2.40 6.26 8.10
CA LEU A 96 -2.35 7.59 8.73
C LEU A 96 -2.52 8.70 7.67
N MET A 97 -1.91 8.56 6.50
CA MET A 97 -2.07 9.51 5.40
C MET A 97 -3.51 9.54 4.86
N ILE A 98 -4.15 8.39 4.73
CA ILE A 98 -5.57 8.29 4.34
C ILE A 98 -6.43 9.05 5.37
N GLY A 99 -6.30 8.71 6.64
CA GLY A 99 -7.09 9.33 7.72
C GLY A 99 -6.90 10.84 7.81
N TYR A 100 -5.64 11.30 7.75
CA TYR A 100 -5.31 12.71 7.76
C TYR A 100 -5.87 13.43 6.51
N GLY A 101 -5.65 12.88 5.33
CA GLY A 101 -6.12 13.46 4.07
C GLY A 101 -7.63 13.60 4.02
N PHE A 102 -8.37 12.55 4.37
CA PHE A 102 -9.84 12.59 4.42
C PHE A 102 -10.36 13.56 5.48
N LYS A 103 -9.80 13.52 6.69
CA LYS A 103 -10.22 14.43 7.76
C LYS A 103 -10.08 15.88 7.35
N LYS A 104 -8.92 16.27 6.84
CA LYS A 104 -8.63 17.64 6.41
C LYS A 104 -9.48 18.05 5.20
N TRP A 105 -9.64 17.17 4.23
CA TRP A 105 -10.50 17.45 3.08
C TRP A 105 -11.94 17.71 3.51
N HIS A 106 -12.49 16.88 4.39
CA HIS A 106 -13.87 17.02 4.86
C HIS A 106 -14.09 18.26 5.72
N THR A 107 -13.10 18.63 6.58
CA THR A 107 -13.27 19.72 7.53
C THR A 107 -12.89 21.10 6.99
N GLU A 108 -11.95 21.18 6.04
CA GLU A 108 -11.41 22.45 5.57
C GLU A 108 -11.83 22.77 4.13
N VAL A 109 -11.89 21.77 3.26
CA VAL A 109 -12.08 21.99 1.83
C VAL A 109 -13.55 21.88 1.42
N GLN A 110 -14.24 20.86 1.89
CA GLN A 110 -15.63 20.61 1.51
C GLN A 110 -16.56 21.76 1.88
N PRO A 111 -16.51 22.34 3.10
CA PRO A 111 -17.37 23.48 3.45
C PRO A 111 -17.16 24.70 2.55
N VAL A 112 -15.91 24.99 2.16
CA VAL A 112 -15.59 26.10 1.25
C VAL A 112 -16.13 25.84 -0.15
N GLN A 113 -16.01 24.62 -0.66
CA GLN A 113 -16.55 24.24 -1.96
C GLN A 113 -18.07 24.31 -1.99
N ASP A 114 -18.74 23.87 -0.93
CA ASP A 114 -20.20 23.91 -0.80
C ASP A 114 -20.70 25.37 -0.74
N GLU A 115 -19.99 26.25 -0.06
CA GLU A 115 -20.30 27.68 -0.02
C GLU A 115 -20.13 28.36 -1.38
N ILE A 116 -19.03 28.08 -2.09
CA ILE A 116 -18.79 28.59 -3.46
C ILE A 116 -19.91 28.09 -4.41
N ALA A 117 -20.26 26.83 -4.33
CA ALA A 117 -21.33 26.27 -5.15
C ALA A 117 -22.68 26.94 -4.86
N ARG A 118 -22.99 27.21 -3.58
CA ARG A 118 -24.20 27.90 -3.16
C ARG A 118 -24.26 29.34 -3.66
N LEU A 119 -23.17 30.08 -3.53
CA LEU A 119 -23.07 31.45 -4.03
C LEU A 119 -23.18 31.53 -5.56
N SER A 120 -22.57 30.59 -6.26
CA SER A 120 -22.67 30.48 -7.72
C SER A 120 -24.11 30.23 -8.18
N LEU A 121 -24.84 29.36 -7.50
CA LEU A 121 -26.25 29.11 -7.77
C LEU A 121 -27.12 30.35 -7.48
N GLN A 122 -26.84 31.09 -6.42
CA GLN A 122 -27.56 32.33 -6.13
C GLN A 122 -27.34 33.38 -7.22
N LYS A 123 -26.09 33.54 -7.67
CA LYS A 123 -25.74 34.47 -8.75
C LYS A 123 -26.48 34.11 -10.06
N LEU A 124 -26.45 32.83 -10.45
CA LEU A 124 -27.16 32.35 -11.63
C LEU A 124 -28.68 32.60 -11.54
N ARG A 125 -29.28 32.40 -10.37
CA ARG A 125 -30.72 32.68 -10.16
C ARG A 125 -31.03 34.16 -10.29
N GLN A 126 -30.18 35.06 -9.83
CA GLN A 126 -30.34 36.50 -10.01
C GLN A 126 -30.25 36.91 -11.48
N GLU A 127 -29.23 36.41 -12.19
CA GLU A 127 -29.05 36.69 -13.63
C GLU A 127 -30.23 36.21 -14.48
N VAL A 128 -30.79 35.05 -14.17
CA VAL A 128 -31.98 34.51 -14.88
C VAL A 128 -33.25 35.31 -14.51
N GLY A 129 -33.44 35.67 -13.22
CA GLY A 129 -34.57 36.45 -12.76
C GLY A 129 -34.57 37.88 -13.28
N GLU A 130 -33.42 38.51 -13.47
CA GLU A 130 -33.29 39.83 -14.12
C GLU A 130 -33.51 39.75 -15.65
N GLY A 131 -33.21 38.65 -16.29
CA GLY A 131 -33.45 38.40 -17.72
C GLY A 131 -34.96 38.19 -18.04
N GLU A 132 -35.77 37.74 -17.10
CA GLU A 132 -37.20 37.53 -17.26
C GLU A 132 -38.05 38.78 -17.01
N SER A 133 -37.46 39.80 -16.35
CA SER A 133 -38.13 41.07 -16.03
C SER A 133 -37.77 42.20 -17.01
N ALA A 134 -37.00 41.94 -18.00
CA ALA A 134 -36.69 42.87 -19.13
C ALA A 134 -37.41 42.42 -20.39
#